data_6c08b952d5bb37e9fa918da01faa2aa8
#
_entry.id   6c08b952d5bb37e9fa918da01faa2aa8
#
_cell.length_a   1.000
_cell.length_b   1.000
_cell.length_c   1.000
_cell.angle_alpha   90.00
_cell.angle_beta   90.00
_cell.angle_gamma   90.00
#
_symmetry.space_group_name_H-M   'P 1'
#
loop_
_entity.id
_entity.type
_entity.pdbx_description
1 polymer ?
#
loop_
_entity_poly.entity_id
_entity_poly.type
_entity_poly.pdbx_seq_one_letter_code
_entity_poly.pdbx_strand_id
1 'polypeptide(L)'
;MNIIKSEKPPSIESSVSVLDSILKEGARRLLKRAIQVEASSYIASTSHELDEHGHRLVVRKGHLPERTISTGVGAIPVKQPRVRDQRKGQHFSSKILPKYMRRAPSIDALVPALYL
;
A
#
# COMPACT_ATOMS: atom_id res chain seq x y z
N MET A 1 -1.61 39.95 19.63
CA MET A 1 -1.52 38.81 19.78
C MET A 1 -2.66 38.02 20.14
N ASN A 2 -3.09 37.21 19.40
CA ASN A 2 -4.24 36.54 19.56
C ASN A 2 -4.14 35.11 19.41
N ILE A 3 -2.97 34.68 19.61
CA ILE A 3 -2.67 33.30 19.57
C ILE A 3 -3.48 32.51 20.52
N ILE A 4 -3.89 33.16 21.58
CA ILE A 4 -4.65 32.56 22.63
C ILE A 4 -5.99 32.03 22.18
N LYS A 5 -6.49 32.55 21.10
CA LYS A 5 -7.77 32.06 20.62
C LYS A 5 -7.74 30.60 20.24
N SER A 6 -6.56 30.09 19.98
CA SER A 6 -6.45 28.68 19.61
C SER A 6 -6.58 27.79 20.83
N GLU A 7 -6.70 28.37 22.02
CA GLU A 7 -6.82 27.56 23.21
C GLU A 7 -8.20 27.03 23.45
N LYS A 8 -9.18 27.39 22.64
CA LYS A 8 -10.48 26.80 22.80
C LYS A 8 -10.37 25.31 22.59
N PRO A 9 -10.92 24.49 23.46
CA PRO A 9 -10.87 23.05 23.23
C PRO A 9 -11.61 22.72 21.95
N PRO A 10 -11.13 21.78 21.17
CA PRO A 10 -11.81 21.40 19.95
C PRO A 10 -13.17 20.80 20.26
N SER A 11 -14.13 21.04 19.39
CA SER A 11 -15.44 20.43 19.52
C SER A 11 -15.32 18.94 19.29
N ILE A 12 -16.36 18.20 19.65
CA ILE A 12 -16.39 16.77 19.39
C ILE A 12 -16.24 16.49 17.88
N GLU A 13 -16.86 17.33 17.07
CA GLU A 13 -16.76 17.19 15.61
C GLU A 13 -15.33 17.36 15.12
N SER A 14 -14.61 18.35 15.66
CA SER A 14 -13.22 18.54 15.29
C SER A 14 -12.35 17.37 15.73
N SER A 15 -12.64 16.81 16.90
CA SER A 15 -11.89 15.65 17.39
C SER A 15 -12.13 14.43 16.51
N VAL A 16 -13.36 14.22 16.06
CA VAL A 16 -13.70 13.11 15.16
C VAL A 16 -12.98 13.29 13.84
N SER A 17 -12.93 14.51 13.29
CA SER A 17 -12.22 14.77 12.04
C SER A 17 -10.72 14.51 12.16
N VAL A 18 -10.12 14.85 13.31
CA VAL A 18 -8.72 14.57 13.55
C VAL A 18 -8.48 13.07 13.61
N LEU A 19 -9.36 12.34 14.31
CA LEU A 19 -9.25 10.87 14.38
C LEU A 19 -9.38 10.23 13.01
N ASP A 20 -10.33 10.71 12.21
CA ASP A 20 -10.51 10.19 10.85
C ASP A 20 -9.25 10.40 10.00
N SER A 21 -8.62 11.56 10.14
CA SER A 21 -7.39 11.85 9.42
C SER A 21 -6.25 10.93 9.85
N ILE A 22 -6.15 10.66 11.13
CA ILE A 22 -5.13 9.75 11.68
C ILE A 22 -5.37 8.34 11.18
N LEU A 23 -6.62 7.87 11.21
CA LEU A 23 -6.98 6.54 10.73
C LEU A 23 -6.71 6.38 9.24
N LYS A 24 -7.04 7.40 8.46
CA LYS A 24 -6.80 7.39 7.01
C LYS A 24 -5.31 7.32 6.70
N GLU A 25 -4.50 8.12 7.39
CA GLU A 25 -3.06 8.09 7.20
C GLU A 25 -2.45 6.78 7.64
N GLY A 26 -2.94 6.21 8.75
CA GLY A 26 -2.51 4.90 9.21
C GLY A 26 -2.85 3.81 8.20
N ALA A 27 -4.06 3.86 7.64
CA ALA A 27 -4.49 2.90 6.62
C ALA A 27 -3.63 3.01 5.36
N ARG A 28 -3.31 4.24 4.94
CA ARG A 28 -2.44 4.48 3.79
C ARG A 28 -1.06 3.86 4.00
N ARG A 29 -0.47 4.08 5.16
CA ARG A 29 0.86 3.54 5.49
C ARG A 29 0.84 2.02 5.59
N LEU A 30 -0.20 1.47 6.18
CA LEU A 30 -0.36 0.04 6.33
C LEU A 30 -0.46 -0.63 4.96
N LEU A 31 -1.31 -0.11 4.10
CA LEU A 31 -1.49 -0.65 2.76
C LEU A 31 -0.21 -0.54 1.94
N LYS A 32 0.45 0.62 2.01
CA LYS A 32 1.72 0.83 1.32
C LYS A 32 2.76 -0.19 1.77
N ARG A 33 2.86 -0.41 3.07
CA ARG A 33 3.82 -1.37 3.62
C ARG A 33 3.50 -2.79 3.17
N ALA A 34 2.24 -3.16 3.21
CA ALA A 34 1.81 -4.49 2.83
C ALA A 34 2.14 -4.82 1.37
N ILE A 35 1.85 -3.90 0.45
CA ILE A 35 2.14 -4.14 -0.96
C ILE A 35 3.64 -4.10 -1.26
N GLN A 36 4.42 -3.32 -0.52
CA GLN A 36 5.86 -3.32 -0.67
C GLN A 36 6.49 -4.63 -0.19
N VAL A 37 6.02 -5.14 0.95
CA VAL A 37 6.50 -6.42 1.47
C VAL A 37 6.14 -7.55 0.52
N GLU A 38 4.93 -7.52 -0.03
CA GLU A 38 4.49 -8.53 -0.99
C GLU A 38 5.40 -8.57 -2.22
N ALA A 39 5.66 -7.41 -2.82
CA ALA A 39 6.52 -7.32 -4.00
C ALA A 39 7.96 -7.73 -3.68
N SER A 40 8.50 -7.27 -2.55
CA SER A 40 9.86 -7.59 -2.13
C SER A 40 10.03 -9.10 -1.86
N SER A 41 9.04 -9.71 -1.24
CA SER A 41 9.07 -11.15 -0.97
C SER A 41 9.05 -11.96 -2.26
N TYR A 42 8.24 -11.54 -3.21
CA TYR A 42 8.18 -12.19 -4.52
C TYR A 42 9.54 -12.11 -5.23
N ILE A 43 10.13 -10.93 -5.26
CA ILE A 43 11.43 -10.71 -5.91
C ILE A 43 12.52 -11.53 -5.22
N ALA A 44 12.50 -11.56 -3.89
CA ALA A 44 13.48 -12.33 -3.13
C ALA A 44 13.36 -13.84 -3.41
N SER A 45 12.14 -14.33 -3.55
CA SER A 45 11.90 -15.75 -3.81
C SER A 45 12.40 -16.21 -5.18
N THR A 46 12.61 -15.27 -6.11
CA THR A 46 13.05 -15.54 -7.46
C THR A 46 14.48 -15.06 -7.73
N SER A 47 15.23 -14.73 -6.68
CA SER A 47 16.55 -14.13 -6.81
C SER A 47 17.57 -15.06 -7.50
N HIS A 48 17.33 -16.36 -7.49
CA HIS A 48 18.21 -17.35 -8.11
C HIS A 48 17.96 -17.52 -9.61
N GLU A 49 16.88 -16.95 -10.12
CA GLU A 49 16.55 -17.08 -11.55
C GLU A 49 17.20 -15.95 -12.32
N LEU A 50 18.21 -16.31 -13.10
CA LEU A 50 19.04 -15.36 -13.83
C LEU A 50 18.93 -15.63 -15.33
N ASP A 51 19.19 -14.58 -16.11
CA ASP A 51 19.29 -14.73 -17.56
C ASP A 51 20.69 -15.23 -17.95
N GLU A 52 20.94 -15.35 -19.25
CA GLU A 52 22.23 -15.83 -19.76
C GLU A 52 23.40 -14.90 -19.43
N HIS A 53 23.11 -13.64 -19.07
CA HIS A 53 24.12 -12.66 -18.71
C HIS A 53 24.28 -12.51 -17.21
N GLY A 54 23.59 -13.32 -16.42
CA GLY A 54 23.68 -13.25 -14.97
C GLY A 54 22.78 -12.18 -14.34
N HIS A 55 21.90 -11.57 -15.12
CA HIS A 55 20.97 -10.58 -14.58
C HIS A 55 19.70 -11.26 -14.07
N ARG A 56 19.12 -10.73 -13.02
CA ARG A 56 17.88 -11.29 -12.48
C ARG A 56 16.74 -11.15 -13.45
N LEU A 57 15.98 -12.21 -13.61
CA LEU A 57 14.79 -12.20 -14.46
C LEU A 57 13.61 -11.47 -13.84
N VAL A 58 13.57 -11.39 -12.52
CA VAL A 58 12.51 -10.72 -11.78
C VAL A 58 13.10 -9.55 -11.00
N VAL A 59 12.72 -8.34 -11.35
CA VAL A 59 13.25 -7.14 -10.71
C VAL A 59 12.12 -6.14 -10.45
N ARG A 60 12.37 -5.24 -9.51
CA ARG A 60 11.47 -4.12 -9.29
C ARG A 60 11.81 -3.03 -10.30
N LYS A 61 10.80 -2.49 -10.99
CA LYS A 61 11.01 -1.43 -11.96
C LYS A 61 10.00 -0.32 -11.75
N GLY A 62 10.34 0.61 -10.88
CA GLY A 62 9.49 1.77 -10.63
C GLY A 62 8.16 1.41 -9.98
N HIS A 63 7.13 2.15 -10.35
CA HIS A 63 5.79 1.99 -9.81
C HIS A 63 4.76 1.98 -10.93
N LEU A 64 3.62 1.36 -10.66
CA LEU A 64 2.46 1.48 -11.53
C LEU A 64 1.86 2.87 -11.36
N PRO A 65 1.03 3.33 -12.30
CA PRO A 65 0.34 4.60 -12.14
C PRO A 65 -0.46 4.63 -10.84
N GLU A 66 -0.50 5.80 -10.21
CA GLU A 66 -1.27 5.96 -8.99
C GLU A 66 -2.75 5.70 -9.24
N ARG A 67 -3.40 5.02 -8.31
CA ARG A 67 -4.84 4.82 -8.36
C ARG A 67 -5.43 5.06 -6.99
N THR A 68 -6.72 5.33 -6.94
CA THR A 68 -7.43 5.59 -5.70
C THR A 68 -8.25 4.36 -5.33
N ILE A 69 -8.07 3.91 -4.09
CA ILE A 69 -8.78 2.76 -3.56
C ILE A 69 -9.73 3.22 -2.46
N SER A 70 -10.98 2.83 -2.55
CA SER A 70 -11.96 3.10 -1.51
C SER A 70 -11.73 2.14 -0.35
N THR A 71 -11.67 2.69 0.86
CA THR A 71 -11.49 1.89 2.08
C THR A 71 -12.55 2.29 3.10
N GLY A 72 -12.61 1.55 4.21
CA GLY A 72 -13.54 1.87 5.30
C GLY A 72 -13.27 3.23 5.94
N VAL A 73 -12.09 3.82 5.73
CA VAL A 73 -11.72 5.12 6.27
C VAL A 73 -11.61 6.18 5.17
N GLY A 74 -12.12 5.90 3.97
CA GLY A 74 -12.14 6.84 2.86
C GLY A 74 -11.30 6.40 1.68
N ALA A 75 -11.21 7.28 0.69
CA ALA A 75 -10.43 7.02 -0.51
C ALA A 75 -8.94 7.25 -0.24
N ILE A 76 -8.11 6.30 -0.63
CA ILE A 76 -6.67 6.34 -0.40
C ILE A 76 -5.94 6.24 -1.72
N PRO A 77 -5.02 7.19 -2.03
CA PRO A 77 -4.19 7.06 -3.21
C PRO A 77 -3.10 6.03 -2.98
N VAL A 78 -2.86 5.17 -3.96
CA VAL A 78 -1.90 4.08 -3.85
C VAL A 78 -1.03 4.02 -5.09
N LYS A 79 0.28 3.93 -4.88
CA LYS A 79 1.25 3.67 -5.94
C LYS A 79 1.88 2.32 -5.66
N GLN A 80 1.55 1.33 -6.47
CA GLN A 80 2.07 -0.01 -6.28
C GLN A 80 3.44 -0.18 -6.92
N PRO A 81 4.35 -0.95 -6.30
CA PRO A 81 5.60 -1.31 -6.96
C PRO A 81 5.31 -2.09 -8.22
N ARG A 82 6.05 -1.78 -9.27
CA ARG A 82 5.96 -2.52 -10.52
C ARG A 82 7.03 -3.59 -10.51
N VAL A 83 6.61 -4.83 -10.71
CA VAL A 83 7.53 -5.96 -10.79
C VAL A 83 7.63 -6.38 -12.25
N ARG A 84 8.86 -6.42 -12.76
CA ARG A 84 9.12 -6.88 -14.10
C ARG A 84 9.59 -8.32 -14.02
N ASP A 85 8.79 -9.23 -14.56
CA ASP A 85 9.10 -10.66 -14.58
C ASP A 85 9.31 -11.09 -16.02
N GLN A 86 10.55 -11.40 -16.36
CA GLN A 86 10.91 -11.79 -17.70
C GLN A 86 10.85 -13.31 -17.93
N ARG A 87 10.43 -14.05 -16.92
CA ARG A 87 10.27 -15.49 -17.06
C ARG A 87 9.09 -15.79 -17.97
N LYS A 88 9.28 -16.78 -18.83
CA LYS A 88 8.25 -17.11 -19.81
C LYS A 88 6.98 -17.62 -19.13
N GLY A 89 5.85 -17.05 -19.49
CA GLY A 89 4.57 -17.50 -18.96
C GLY A 89 4.25 -17.14 -17.53
N GLN A 90 5.07 -16.29 -16.90
CA GLN A 90 4.85 -15.89 -15.52
C GLN A 90 4.85 -14.38 -15.38
N HIS A 91 4.05 -13.89 -14.45
CA HIS A 91 4.02 -12.49 -14.12
C HIS A 91 3.54 -12.32 -12.68
N PHE A 92 3.98 -11.25 -12.05
CA PHE A 92 3.56 -10.93 -10.71
C PHE A 92 2.16 -10.32 -10.71
N SER A 93 1.32 -10.78 -9.81
CA SER A 93 0.01 -10.18 -9.60
C SER A 93 -0.19 -10.04 -8.10
N SER A 94 -0.42 -8.83 -7.64
CA SER A 94 -0.65 -8.58 -6.22
C SER A 94 -1.93 -9.27 -5.76
N LYS A 95 -1.85 -9.98 -4.64
CA LYS A 95 -3.00 -10.61 -4.00
C LYS A 95 -3.69 -9.64 -3.04
N ILE A 96 -2.91 -8.72 -2.49
CA ILE A 96 -3.42 -7.72 -1.56
C ILE A 96 -4.25 -6.69 -2.31
N LEU A 97 -3.74 -6.24 -3.46
CA LEU A 97 -4.38 -5.20 -4.24
C LEU A 97 -4.39 -5.57 -5.72
N PRO A 98 -5.27 -6.50 -6.11
CA PRO A 98 -5.36 -6.93 -7.51
C PRO A 98 -5.64 -5.77 -8.47
N LYS A 99 -5.23 -5.95 -9.70
CA LYS A 99 -5.25 -4.91 -10.73
C LYS A 99 -6.58 -4.17 -10.88
N TYR A 100 -7.68 -4.87 -10.77
CA TYR A 100 -9.01 -4.26 -10.98
C TYR A 100 -9.76 -3.95 -9.69
N MET A 101 -9.14 -4.13 -8.55
CA MET A 101 -9.77 -3.83 -7.30
C MET A 101 -9.91 -2.32 -7.12
N ARG A 102 -11.10 -1.85 -6.83
CA ARG A 102 -11.38 -0.44 -6.56
C ARG A 102 -11.70 -0.20 -5.10
N ARG A 103 -12.03 -1.27 -4.38
CA ARG A 103 -12.38 -1.17 -2.98
C ARG A 103 -11.61 -2.23 -2.22
N ALA A 104 -10.81 -1.80 -1.27
CA ALA A 104 -10.04 -2.72 -0.44
C ALA A 104 -10.94 -3.43 0.57
N PRO A 105 -10.58 -4.64 0.98
CA PRO A 105 -11.24 -5.28 2.11
C PRO A 105 -11.02 -4.41 3.35
N SER A 106 -11.77 -4.68 4.42
CA SER A 106 -11.61 -3.91 5.64
C SER A 106 -10.18 -4.04 6.15
N ILE A 107 -9.72 -3.02 6.88
CA ILE A 107 -8.38 -3.04 7.45
C ILE A 107 -8.21 -4.25 8.36
N ASP A 108 -9.25 -4.66 9.05
CA ASP A 108 -9.23 -5.84 9.90
C ASP A 108 -8.84 -7.10 9.13
N ALA A 109 -9.23 -7.18 7.88
CA ALA A 109 -8.87 -8.32 7.05
C ALA A 109 -7.40 -8.31 6.64
N LEU A 110 -6.74 -7.14 6.67
CA LEU A 110 -5.32 -7.04 6.34
C LEU A 110 -4.42 -7.32 7.54
N VAL A 111 -4.92 -7.10 8.74
CA VAL A 111 -4.13 -7.25 9.97
C VAL A 111 -3.50 -8.63 10.11
N PRO A 112 -4.23 -9.74 9.93
CA PRO A 112 -3.61 -11.06 10.05
C PRO A 112 -2.45 -11.26 9.07
N ALA A 113 -2.55 -10.75 7.86
CA ALA A 113 -1.51 -10.89 6.85
C ALA A 113 -0.22 -10.16 7.24
N LEU A 114 -0.33 -9.11 8.07
CA LEU A 114 0.82 -8.33 8.50
C LEU A 114 1.47 -8.86 9.78
N TYR A 115 0.70 -9.57 10.60
CA TYR A 115 1.21 -10.08 11.86
C TYR A 115 1.54 -11.57 11.85
N LEU A 116 1.16 -12.26 10.82
CA LEU A 116 1.54 -13.63 10.62
C LEU A 116 2.71 -13.75 9.68
#